data_611d9805d0e4de75883b616322bbee48
#
_entry.id   611d9805d0e4de75883b616322bbee48
#
_cell.length_a   1.000
_cell.length_b   1.000
_cell.length_c   1.000
_cell.angle_alpha   90.00
_cell.angle_beta   90.00
_cell.angle_gamma   90.00
#
_symmetry.space_group_name_H-M   'P 1'
#
loop_
_entity.id
_entity.type
_entity.pdbx_description
1 polymer ?
#
loop_
_entity_poly.entity_id
_entity_poly.type
_entity_poly.pdbx_seq_one_letter_code
_entity_poly.pdbx_strand_id
1 'polypeptide(L)'
;MKLINLIINEITKIVKKPSFYILILILLLFVFGTNYLYKYKLGEDGSIKSNPISIGEEISKLEIEMNKTNDIDKKVYNKTSIDVLKLRDKYGINSWQSYYINKKVSNLIKEINNAYYENKEVDKSITEEYDRYISIFDSGNWKQLIYDEIDNIKEEISFYEEEKNNGSYDENIDKMINIKNQMISALEKRLEYDVPYNNGYLNNAMNIY
;
A
#
# COMPACT_ATOMS: atom_id res chain seq x y z
N MET A 1 13.28 55.63 0.28
CA MET A 1 12.14 55.88 1.18
C MET A 1 10.82 56.23 0.44
N LYS A 2 10.81 57.08 -0.62
CA LYS A 2 9.54 57.44 -1.31
C LYS A 2 8.77 56.27 -1.94
N LEU A 3 9.47 55.32 -2.54
CA LEU A 3 8.84 54.15 -3.20
C LEU A 3 8.14 53.22 -2.21
N ILE A 4 8.77 52.93 -1.07
CA ILE A 4 8.19 52.05 -0.01
C ILE A 4 6.94 52.71 0.58
N ASN A 5 6.95 54.01 0.84
CA ASN A 5 5.79 54.73 1.33
C ASN A 5 4.64 54.73 0.31
N LEU A 6 4.94 54.78 -1.00
CA LEU A 6 3.94 54.68 -2.05
C LEU A 6 3.30 53.30 -2.08
N ILE A 7 4.09 52.23 -2.01
CA ILE A 7 3.60 50.86 -1.96
C ILE A 7 2.72 50.62 -0.73
N ILE A 8 3.17 51.06 0.45
CA ILE A 8 2.38 50.92 1.69
C ILE A 8 1.05 51.66 1.58
N ASN A 9 1.05 52.83 0.97
CA ASN A 9 -0.17 53.62 0.80
C ASN A 9 -1.17 52.93 -0.14
N GLU A 10 -0.70 52.36 -1.25
CA GLU A 10 -1.54 51.61 -2.18
C GLU A 10 -2.07 50.28 -1.56
N ILE A 11 -1.24 49.55 -0.84
CA ILE A 11 -1.68 48.37 -0.09
C ILE A 11 -2.75 48.73 0.94
N THR A 12 -2.55 49.84 1.68
CA THR A 12 -3.51 50.35 2.67
C THR A 12 -4.85 50.68 2.04
N LYS A 13 -4.87 51.26 0.83
CA LYS A 13 -6.10 51.58 0.11
C LYS A 13 -6.83 50.29 -0.32
N ILE A 14 -6.12 49.26 -0.74
CA ILE A 14 -6.69 47.98 -1.12
C ILE A 14 -7.30 47.27 0.09
N VAL A 15 -6.55 47.19 1.18
CA VAL A 15 -7.00 46.50 2.41
C VAL A 15 -8.20 47.19 3.06
N LYS A 16 -8.34 48.54 2.92
CA LYS A 16 -9.52 49.25 3.43
C LYS A 16 -10.81 49.04 2.63
N LYS A 17 -10.76 48.41 1.43
CA LYS A 17 -11.96 48.17 0.65
C LYS A 17 -12.71 46.96 1.18
N PRO A 18 -14.04 47.00 1.39
CA PRO A 18 -14.85 45.86 1.82
C PRO A 18 -14.73 44.64 0.89
N SER A 19 -14.57 44.90 -0.41
CA SER A 19 -14.37 43.88 -1.43
C SER A 19 -13.12 43.00 -1.20
N PHE A 20 -12.09 43.55 -0.55
CA PHE A 20 -10.89 42.80 -0.20
C PHE A 20 -11.18 41.71 0.84
N TYR A 21 -11.99 42.01 1.84
CA TYR A 21 -12.39 41.05 2.87
C TYR A 21 -13.33 39.98 2.31
N ILE A 22 -14.21 40.35 1.37
CA ILE A 22 -15.09 39.40 0.66
C ILE A 22 -14.23 38.44 -0.16
N LEU A 23 -13.20 38.92 -0.88
CA LEU A 23 -12.30 38.07 -1.65
C LEU A 23 -11.55 37.08 -0.76
N ILE A 24 -11.02 37.55 0.39
CA ILE A 24 -10.34 36.68 1.36
C ILE A 24 -11.31 35.62 1.90
N LEU A 25 -12.55 35.99 2.22
CA LEU A 25 -13.56 35.06 2.71
C LEU A 25 -13.85 33.97 1.67
N ILE A 26 -14.02 34.34 0.40
CA ILE A 26 -14.24 33.39 -0.70
C ILE A 26 -13.04 32.46 -0.84
N LEU A 27 -11.82 32.98 -0.76
CA LEU A 27 -10.59 32.19 -0.87
C LEU A 27 -10.43 31.21 0.29
N LEU A 28 -10.77 31.64 1.51
CA LEU A 28 -10.81 30.76 2.69
C LEU A 28 -11.87 29.65 2.53
N LEU A 29 -13.07 30.01 2.11
CA LEU A 29 -14.14 29.02 1.87
C LEU A 29 -13.74 28.01 0.78
N PHE A 30 -13.05 28.45 -0.27
CA PHE A 30 -12.54 27.57 -1.31
C PHE A 30 -11.46 26.62 -0.76
N VAL A 31 -10.48 27.13 -0.02
CA VAL A 31 -9.40 26.30 0.57
C VAL A 31 -9.97 25.31 1.59
N PHE A 32 -10.86 25.75 2.49
CA PHE A 32 -11.49 24.86 3.46
C PHE A 32 -12.43 23.85 2.79
N GLY A 33 -13.19 24.31 1.79
CA GLY A 33 -14.10 23.44 1.03
C GLY A 33 -13.36 22.37 0.26
N THR A 34 -12.28 22.71 -0.44
CA THR A 34 -11.45 21.73 -1.17
C THR A 34 -10.77 20.76 -0.23
N ASN A 35 -10.19 21.23 0.88
CA ASN A 35 -9.61 20.35 1.90
C ASN A 35 -10.64 19.41 2.52
N TYR A 36 -11.85 19.90 2.82
CA TYR A 36 -12.94 19.07 3.34
C TYR A 36 -13.37 18.00 2.33
N LEU A 37 -13.58 18.39 1.06
CA LEU A 37 -13.94 17.45 0.00
C LEU A 37 -12.86 16.39 -0.21
N TYR A 38 -11.61 16.81 -0.28
CA TYR A 38 -10.48 15.90 -0.46
C TYR A 38 -10.34 14.92 0.72
N LYS A 39 -10.42 15.43 1.95
CA LYS A 39 -10.22 14.60 3.16
C LYS A 39 -11.41 13.67 3.45
N TYR A 40 -12.63 14.11 3.20
CA TYR A 40 -13.83 13.44 3.70
C TYR A 40 -14.74 12.86 2.61
N LYS A 41 -14.66 13.33 1.37
CA LYS A 41 -15.58 12.91 0.30
C LYS A 41 -14.93 12.36 -0.96
N LEU A 42 -13.65 12.69 -1.22
CA LEU A 42 -12.96 12.20 -2.41
C LEU A 42 -11.92 11.15 -2.02
N GLY A 43 -11.84 10.05 -2.78
CA GLY A 43 -10.73 9.11 -2.76
C GLY A 43 -9.47 9.73 -3.38
N GLU A 44 -8.34 9.07 -3.25
CA GLU A 44 -7.07 9.48 -3.88
C GLU A 44 -7.15 9.53 -5.41
N ASP A 45 -8.08 8.78 -6.00
CA ASP A 45 -8.42 8.73 -7.44
C ASP A 45 -9.46 9.77 -7.88
N GLY A 46 -9.89 10.67 -6.97
CA GLY A 46 -10.94 11.67 -7.22
C GLY A 46 -12.37 11.13 -7.16
N SER A 47 -12.56 9.85 -6.86
CA SER A 47 -13.88 9.26 -6.67
C SER A 47 -14.51 9.74 -5.35
N ILE A 48 -15.85 9.82 -5.32
CA ILE A 48 -16.57 10.13 -4.07
C ILE A 48 -16.38 8.96 -3.11
N LYS A 49 -15.77 9.23 -1.95
CA LYS A 49 -15.70 8.25 -0.88
C LYS A 49 -17.14 7.90 -0.48
N SER A 50 -17.57 6.69 -0.83
CA SER A 50 -18.74 6.11 -0.17
C SER A 50 -18.48 6.09 1.34
N ASN A 51 -19.51 6.25 2.16
CA ASN A 51 -19.37 6.04 3.61
C ASN A 51 -18.59 4.75 3.82
N PRO A 52 -17.52 4.75 4.64
CA PRO A 52 -16.76 3.54 4.85
C PRO A 52 -17.72 2.47 5.38
N ILE A 53 -18.00 1.50 4.51
CA ILE A 53 -18.73 0.30 4.93
C ILE A 53 -17.88 -0.34 6.01
N SER A 54 -18.48 -0.66 7.15
CA SER A 54 -17.71 -1.35 8.19
C SER A 54 -17.24 -2.70 7.64
N ILE A 55 -16.07 -3.17 8.08
CA ILE A 55 -15.55 -4.49 7.66
C ILE A 55 -16.60 -5.57 7.86
N GLY A 56 -17.35 -5.52 8.96
CA GLY A 56 -18.43 -6.46 9.23
C GLY A 56 -19.56 -6.43 8.21
N GLU A 57 -19.95 -5.24 7.74
CA GLU A 57 -20.97 -5.10 6.68
C GLU A 57 -20.45 -5.62 5.33
N GLU A 58 -19.17 -5.40 5.01
CA GLU A 58 -18.57 -5.90 3.80
C GLU A 58 -18.47 -7.43 3.82
N ILE A 59 -18.04 -8.02 4.93
CA ILE A 59 -18.05 -9.47 5.14
C ILE A 59 -19.45 -10.04 4.96
N SER A 60 -20.47 -9.43 5.59
CA SER A 60 -21.85 -9.90 5.50
C SER A 60 -22.39 -9.88 4.06
N LYS A 61 -22.05 -8.87 3.27
CA LYS A 61 -22.43 -8.80 1.84
C LYS A 61 -21.76 -9.92 1.05
N LEU A 62 -20.47 -10.14 1.24
CA LEU A 62 -19.72 -11.21 0.56
C LEU A 62 -20.24 -12.60 0.95
N GLU A 63 -20.62 -12.84 2.20
CA GLU A 63 -21.23 -14.09 2.65
C GLU A 63 -22.60 -14.32 1.97
N ILE A 64 -23.43 -13.29 1.84
CA ILE A 64 -24.70 -13.38 1.13
C ILE A 64 -24.47 -13.69 -0.37
N GLU A 65 -23.52 -13.04 -1.02
CA GLU A 65 -23.18 -13.28 -2.42
C GLU A 65 -22.63 -14.71 -2.65
N MET A 66 -21.74 -15.17 -1.76
CA MET A 66 -21.19 -16.49 -1.79
C MET A 66 -22.27 -17.58 -1.69
N ASN A 67 -23.30 -17.37 -0.83
CA ASN A 67 -24.39 -18.31 -0.65
C ASN A 67 -25.38 -18.32 -1.83
N LYS A 68 -25.42 -17.26 -2.64
CA LYS A 68 -26.31 -17.16 -3.81
C LYS A 68 -25.73 -17.72 -5.10
N THR A 69 -24.41 -17.94 -5.15
CA THR A 69 -23.74 -18.41 -6.36
C THR A 69 -23.39 -19.90 -6.29
N ASN A 70 -23.52 -20.60 -7.42
CA ASN A 70 -22.98 -21.93 -7.60
C ASN A 70 -21.63 -21.94 -8.34
N ASP A 71 -21.18 -20.77 -8.79
CA ASP A 71 -19.92 -20.58 -9.48
C ASP A 71 -18.76 -20.71 -8.49
N ILE A 72 -17.89 -21.68 -8.73
CA ILE A 72 -16.75 -22.00 -7.84
C ILE A 72 -15.78 -20.83 -7.78
N ASP A 73 -15.46 -20.19 -8.91
CA ASP A 73 -14.51 -19.06 -8.95
C ASP A 73 -15.03 -17.88 -8.12
N LYS A 74 -16.33 -17.60 -8.18
CA LYS A 74 -16.96 -16.57 -7.34
C LYS A 74 -16.96 -16.95 -5.87
N LYS A 75 -17.18 -18.23 -5.54
CA LYS A 75 -17.08 -18.70 -4.15
C LYS A 75 -15.67 -18.53 -3.60
N VAL A 76 -14.66 -18.93 -4.36
CA VAL A 76 -13.25 -18.76 -4.01
C VAL A 76 -12.91 -17.28 -3.81
N TYR A 77 -13.33 -16.43 -4.77
CA TYR A 77 -13.09 -14.98 -4.67
C TYR A 77 -13.71 -14.37 -3.41
N ASN A 78 -15.00 -14.65 -3.17
CA ASN A 78 -15.71 -14.10 -2.01
C ASN A 78 -15.11 -14.63 -0.69
N LYS A 79 -14.81 -15.92 -0.61
CA LYS A 79 -14.21 -16.54 0.57
C LYS A 79 -12.82 -15.96 0.86
N THR A 80 -12.00 -15.82 -0.18
CA THR A 80 -10.67 -15.18 -0.05
C THR A 80 -10.79 -13.74 0.46
N SER A 81 -11.72 -12.97 -0.10
CA SER A 81 -11.97 -11.60 0.34
C SER A 81 -12.41 -11.53 1.80
N ILE A 82 -13.30 -12.43 2.23
CA ILE A 82 -13.75 -12.53 3.62
C ILE A 82 -12.56 -12.85 4.56
N ASP A 83 -11.73 -13.84 4.20
CA ASP A 83 -10.61 -14.24 5.05
C ASP A 83 -9.54 -13.15 5.15
N VAL A 84 -9.25 -12.44 4.05
CA VAL A 84 -8.38 -11.27 4.03
C VAL A 84 -8.93 -10.14 4.91
N LEU A 85 -10.22 -9.85 4.81
CA LEU A 85 -10.87 -8.82 5.63
C LEU A 85 -10.81 -9.17 7.12
N LYS A 86 -11.06 -10.44 7.50
CA LYS A 86 -10.94 -10.92 8.88
C LYS A 86 -9.53 -10.77 9.43
N LEU A 87 -8.50 -11.07 8.64
CA LEU A 87 -7.11 -10.86 9.05
C LEU A 87 -6.78 -9.37 9.20
N ARG A 88 -7.24 -8.53 8.29
CA ARG A 88 -7.03 -7.09 8.38
C ARG A 88 -7.76 -6.46 9.56
N ASP A 89 -8.93 -6.99 9.94
CA ASP A 89 -9.64 -6.59 11.15
C ASP A 89 -8.85 -6.98 12.41
N LYS A 90 -8.33 -8.23 12.45
CA LYS A 90 -7.50 -8.74 13.55
C LYS A 90 -6.26 -7.89 13.80
N TYR A 91 -5.53 -7.52 12.74
CA TYR A 91 -4.23 -6.84 12.86
C TYR A 91 -4.29 -5.32 12.66
N GLY A 92 -5.44 -4.79 12.25
CA GLY A 92 -5.66 -3.36 11.95
C GLY A 92 -5.42 -3.01 10.48
N ILE A 93 -6.35 -2.25 9.89
CA ILE A 93 -6.39 -1.92 8.45
C ILE A 93 -5.11 -1.20 7.98
N ASN A 94 -4.56 -0.33 8.82
CA ASN A 94 -3.38 0.49 8.50
C ASN A 94 -2.09 -0.06 9.13
N SER A 95 -2.10 -1.32 9.56
CA SER A 95 -0.94 -1.96 10.15
C SER A 95 0.06 -2.43 9.08
N TRP A 96 1.30 -2.69 9.48
CA TRP A 96 2.29 -3.32 8.61
C TRP A 96 1.87 -4.75 8.20
N GLN A 97 1.15 -5.46 9.07
CA GLN A 97 0.58 -6.76 8.75
C GLN A 97 -0.40 -6.66 7.59
N SER A 98 -1.29 -5.65 7.60
CA SER A 98 -2.24 -5.42 6.49
C SER A 98 -1.56 -5.23 5.14
N TYR A 99 -0.40 -4.57 5.12
CA TYR A 99 0.41 -4.47 3.90
C TYR A 99 0.83 -5.84 3.37
N TYR A 100 1.40 -6.70 4.23
CA TYR A 100 1.84 -8.05 3.82
C TYR A 100 0.66 -8.99 3.55
N ILE A 101 -0.46 -8.85 4.26
CA ILE A 101 -1.70 -9.59 3.96
C ILE A 101 -2.11 -9.33 2.51
N ASN A 102 -2.16 -8.07 2.08
CA ASN A 102 -2.54 -7.73 0.72
C ASN A 102 -1.49 -8.16 -0.32
N LYS A 103 -0.19 -8.04 -0.01
CA LYS A 103 0.91 -8.29 -0.97
C LYS A 103 1.24 -9.77 -1.15
N LYS A 104 1.11 -10.59 -0.10
CA LYS A 104 1.60 -11.97 -0.06
C LYS A 104 0.53 -12.96 0.41
N VAL A 105 -0.04 -12.74 1.59
CA VAL A 105 -0.91 -13.72 2.26
C VAL A 105 -2.23 -13.93 1.51
N SER A 106 -2.75 -12.90 0.85
CA SER A 106 -3.98 -13.01 0.05
C SER A 106 -3.90 -14.07 -1.07
N ASN A 107 -2.72 -14.23 -1.68
CA ASN A 107 -2.50 -15.27 -2.70
C ASN A 107 -2.49 -16.67 -2.07
N LEU A 108 -1.83 -16.84 -0.92
CA LEU A 108 -1.82 -18.11 -0.19
C LEU A 108 -3.24 -18.50 0.23
N ILE A 109 -4.02 -17.57 0.77
CA ILE A 109 -5.44 -17.78 1.11
C ILE A 109 -6.25 -18.19 -0.13
N LYS A 110 -6.00 -17.54 -1.27
CA LYS A 110 -6.68 -17.89 -2.52
C LYS A 110 -6.38 -19.32 -2.96
N GLU A 111 -5.13 -19.75 -2.88
CA GLU A 111 -4.73 -21.11 -3.25
C GLU A 111 -5.32 -22.15 -2.29
N ILE A 112 -5.33 -21.86 -0.98
CA ILE A 112 -5.99 -22.71 0.02
C ILE A 112 -7.50 -22.85 -0.28
N ASN A 113 -8.18 -21.71 -0.57
CA ASN A 113 -9.59 -21.72 -0.89
C ASN A 113 -9.90 -22.40 -2.23
N ASN A 114 -9.03 -22.26 -3.24
CA ASN A 114 -9.16 -23.00 -4.50
C ASN A 114 -9.14 -24.51 -4.25
N ALA A 115 -8.12 -25.00 -3.54
CA ALA A 115 -8.01 -26.43 -3.23
C ALA A 115 -9.24 -26.94 -2.46
N TYR A 116 -9.73 -26.16 -1.48
CA TYR A 116 -10.93 -26.50 -0.70
C TYR A 116 -12.17 -26.66 -1.59
N TYR A 117 -12.46 -25.71 -2.49
CA TYR A 117 -13.65 -25.77 -3.34
C TYR A 117 -13.52 -26.77 -4.50
N GLU A 118 -12.30 -27.10 -4.91
CA GLU A 118 -12.03 -28.15 -5.91
C GLU A 118 -11.92 -29.57 -5.30
N ASN A 119 -12.07 -29.70 -3.98
CA ASN A 119 -11.85 -30.93 -3.24
C ASN A 119 -10.46 -31.57 -3.49
N LYS A 120 -9.43 -30.71 -3.58
CA LYS A 120 -8.03 -31.08 -3.71
C LYS A 120 -7.30 -30.91 -2.37
N GLU A 121 -6.23 -31.68 -2.20
CA GLU A 121 -5.30 -31.44 -1.09
C GLU A 121 -4.52 -30.15 -1.33
N VAL A 122 -4.39 -29.33 -0.28
CA VAL A 122 -3.57 -28.12 -0.33
C VAL A 122 -2.10 -28.51 -0.30
N ASP A 123 -1.29 -27.91 -1.17
CA ASP A 123 0.16 -28.10 -1.11
C ASP A 123 0.67 -27.69 0.29
N LYS A 124 1.44 -28.61 0.88
CA LYS A 124 1.99 -28.43 2.22
C LYS A 124 2.85 -27.16 2.33
N SER A 125 3.59 -26.81 1.28
CA SER A 125 4.42 -25.61 1.23
C SER A 125 3.58 -24.34 1.38
N ILE A 126 2.37 -24.29 0.81
CA ILE A 126 1.46 -23.14 0.89
C ILE A 126 0.94 -22.97 2.32
N THR A 127 0.56 -24.06 2.98
CA THR A 127 0.08 -24.01 4.37
C THR A 127 1.21 -23.64 5.33
N GLU A 128 2.41 -24.20 5.16
CA GLU A 128 3.58 -23.87 5.95
C GLU A 128 3.98 -22.40 5.79
N GLU A 129 3.93 -21.87 4.57
CA GLU A 129 4.23 -20.44 4.32
C GLU A 129 3.15 -19.54 4.93
N TYR A 130 1.87 -19.88 4.81
CA TYR A 130 0.79 -19.16 5.46
C TYR A 130 0.97 -19.12 6.98
N ASP A 131 1.22 -20.25 7.61
CA ASP A 131 1.42 -20.36 9.06
C ASP A 131 2.64 -19.57 9.51
N ARG A 132 3.71 -19.54 8.70
CA ARG A 132 4.90 -18.73 8.94
C ARG A 132 4.57 -17.24 8.98
N TYR A 133 3.78 -16.71 8.00
CA TYR A 133 3.35 -15.32 8.03
C TYR A 133 2.52 -15.00 9.28
N ILE A 134 1.57 -15.85 9.63
CA ILE A 134 0.73 -15.65 10.83
C ILE A 134 1.59 -15.63 12.09
N SER A 135 2.56 -16.54 12.22
CA SER A 135 3.49 -16.56 13.35
C SER A 135 4.32 -15.27 13.45
N ILE A 136 4.81 -14.75 12.33
CA ILE A 136 5.54 -13.48 12.28
C ILE A 136 4.62 -12.31 12.67
N PHE A 137 3.36 -12.31 12.20
CA PHE A 137 2.40 -11.27 12.55
C PHE A 137 2.07 -11.26 14.04
N ASP A 138 1.85 -12.43 14.63
CA ASP A 138 1.53 -12.58 16.06
C ASP A 138 2.73 -12.25 16.96
N SER A 139 3.96 -12.54 16.51
CA SER A 139 5.20 -12.20 17.24
C SER A 139 5.61 -10.75 17.11
N GLY A 140 5.10 -10.04 16.08
CA GLY A 140 5.52 -8.68 15.76
C GLY A 140 6.91 -8.56 15.11
N ASN A 141 7.56 -9.68 14.76
CA ASN A 141 8.92 -9.71 14.20
C ASN A 141 8.96 -9.41 12.68
N TRP A 142 8.48 -8.23 12.30
CA TRP A 142 8.43 -7.81 10.90
C TRP A 142 9.80 -7.77 10.20
N LYS A 143 10.90 -7.61 10.95
CA LYS A 143 12.27 -7.57 10.40
C LYS A 143 12.63 -8.88 9.69
N GLN A 144 12.08 -10.00 10.16
CA GLN A 144 12.27 -11.28 9.48
C GLN A 144 11.80 -11.26 8.03
N LEU A 145 10.64 -10.63 7.75
CA LEU A 145 10.12 -10.51 6.38
C LEU A 145 11.03 -9.67 5.47
N ILE A 146 11.72 -8.68 6.04
CA ILE A 146 12.69 -7.88 5.28
C ILE A 146 13.95 -8.70 4.99
N TYR A 147 14.45 -9.45 5.96
CA TYR A 147 15.62 -10.33 5.73
C TYR A 147 15.31 -11.39 4.68
N ASP A 148 14.15 -12.04 4.77
CA ASP A 148 13.70 -13.01 3.77
C ASP A 148 13.62 -12.38 2.36
N GLU A 149 13.09 -11.14 2.26
CA GLU A 149 12.99 -10.43 0.97
C GLU A 149 14.40 -10.07 0.42
N ILE A 150 15.33 -9.68 1.27
CA ILE A 150 16.74 -9.42 0.89
C ILE A 150 17.40 -10.70 0.39
N ASP A 151 17.21 -11.82 1.10
CA ASP A 151 17.85 -13.10 0.73
C ASP A 151 17.30 -13.62 -0.59
N ASN A 152 15.98 -13.54 -0.82
CA ASN A 152 15.38 -13.89 -2.12
C ASN A 152 15.95 -13.01 -3.26
N ILE A 153 16.13 -11.70 -3.03
CA ILE A 153 16.71 -10.82 -4.06
C ILE A 153 18.16 -11.18 -4.33
N LYS A 154 18.95 -11.57 -3.33
CA LYS A 154 20.34 -12.03 -3.52
C LYS A 154 20.40 -13.33 -4.32
N GLU A 155 19.49 -14.27 -4.09
CA GLU A 155 19.38 -15.49 -4.89
C GLU A 155 19.09 -15.17 -6.36
N GLU A 156 18.15 -14.23 -6.63
CA GLU A 156 17.87 -13.77 -7.98
C GLU A 156 19.10 -13.10 -8.64
N ILE A 157 19.84 -12.30 -7.90
CA ILE A 157 21.10 -11.70 -8.41
C ILE A 157 22.10 -12.79 -8.78
N SER A 158 22.28 -13.78 -7.91
CA SER A 158 23.21 -14.91 -8.15
C SER A 158 22.83 -15.67 -9.43
N PHE A 159 21.53 -15.86 -9.67
CA PHE A 159 21.02 -16.48 -10.90
C PHE A 159 21.39 -15.63 -12.15
N TYR A 160 21.19 -14.32 -12.12
CA TYR A 160 21.57 -13.44 -13.22
C TYR A 160 23.09 -13.40 -13.47
N GLU A 161 23.90 -13.43 -12.40
CA GLU A 161 25.35 -13.49 -12.51
C GLU A 161 25.83 -14.81 -13.13
N GLU A 162 25.18 -15.93 -12.80
CA GLU A 162 25.45 -17.22 -13.40
C GLU A 162 25.09 -17.25 -14.90
N GLU A 163 23.94 -16.72 -15.29
CA GLU A 163 23.55 -16.59 -16.70
C GLU A 163 24.54 -15.75 -17.50
N LYS A 164 25.01 -14.64 -16.90
CA LYS A 164 26.05 -13.80 -17.52
C LYS A 164 27.35 -14.56 -17.74
N ASN A 165 27.78 -15.35 -16.77
CA ASN A 165 29.00 -16.16 -16.86
C ASN A 165 28.90 -17.31 -17.87
N ASN A 166 27.69 -17.85 -18.08
CA ASN A 166 27.41 -18.91 -19.06
C ASN A 166 27.30 -18.42 -20.51
N GLY A 167 27.58 -17.13 -20.77
CA GLY A 167 27.62 -16.56 -22.10
C GLY A 167 26.29 -16.04 -22.64
N SER A 168 25.22 -16.03 -21.84
CA SER A 168 23.95 -15.39 -22.12
C SER A 168 24.01 -13.88 -21.81
N TYR A 169 25.05 -13.18 -22.36
CA TYR A 169 25.20 -11.76 -22.09
C TYR A 169 24.12 -10.96 -22.79
N ASP A 170 23.18 -10.42 -21.99
CA ASP A 170 22.22 -9.39 -22.39
C ASP A 170 22.50 -8.13 -21.56
N GLU A 171 22.59 -6.97 -22.22
CA GLU A 171 22.74 -5.65 -21.57
C GLU A 171 21.65 -5.39 -20.51
N ASN A 172 20.51 -6.08 -20.62
CA ASN A 172 19.43 -6.02 -19.63
C ASN A 172 19.78 -6.72 -18.32
N ILE A 173 20.66 -7.74 -18.31
CA ILE A 173 21.07 -8.46 -17.10
C ILE A 173 21.76 -7.49 -16.12
N ASP A 174 22.69 -6.66 -16.59
CA ASP A 174 23.37 -5.68 -15.74
C ASP A 174 22.39 -4.64 -15.17
N LYS A 175 21.39 -4.22 -15.95
CA LYS A 175 20.32 -3.33 -15.47
C LYS A 175 19.48 -4.01 -14.39
N MET A 176 19.12 -5.28 -14.57
CA MET A 176 18.36 -6.04 -13.57
C MET A 176 19.13 -6.20 -12.26
N ILE A 177 20.39 -6.58 -12.32
CA ILE A 177 21.27 -6.67 -11.14
C ILE A 177 21.34 -5.32 -10.41
N ASN A 178 21.52 -4.22 -11.15
CA ASN A 178 21.54 -2.88 -10.54
C ASN A 178 20.22 -2.52 -9.86
N ILE A 179 19.08 -2.79 -10.49
CA ILE A 179 17.75 -2.56 -9.89
C ILE A 179 17.60 -3.39 -8.60
N LYS A 180 18.01 -4.67 -8.63
CA LYS A 180 17.95 -5.57 -7.47
C LYS A 180 18.82 -5.07 -6.32
N ASN A 181 20.03 -4.59 -6.60
CA ASN A 181 20.90 -3.98 -5.60
C ASN A 181 20.31 -2.71 -4.99
N GLN A 182 19.64 -1.87 -5.78
CA GLN A 182 18.90 -0.70 -5.27
C GLN A 182 17.73 -1.13 -4.36
N MET A 183 17.03 -2.23 -4.69
CA MET A 183 15.97 -2.78 -3.84
C MET A 183 16.52 -3.25 -2.49
N ILE A 184 17.66 -3.98 -2.48
CA ILE A 184 18.35 -4.38 -1.22
C ILE A 184 18.68 -3.15 -0.39
N SER A 185 19.31 -2.13 -0.99
CA SER A 185 19.67 -0.90 -0.27
C SER A 185 18.45 -0.19 0.33
N ALA A 186 17.31 -0.18 -0.37
CA ALA A 186 16.07 0.37 0.16
C ALA A 186 15.52 -0.45 1.33
N LEU A 187 15.62 -1.77 1.30
CA LEU A 187 15.21 -2.66 2.38
C LEU A 187 16.12 -2.52 3.61
N GLU A 188 17.44 -2.42 3.42
CA GLU A 188 18.41 -2.17 4.49
C GLU A 188 18.13 -0.83 5.20
N LYS A 189 17.83 0.23 4.45
CA LYS A 189 17.41 1.50 5.03
C LYS A 189 16.13 1.38 5.87
N ARG A 190 15.17 0.54 5.45
CA ARG A 190 13.98 0.28 6.26
C ARG A 190 14.32 -0.38 7.60
N LEU A 191 15.28 -1.30 7.61
CA LEU A 191 15.79 -1.91 8.86
C LEU A 191 16.48 -0.89 9.75
N GLU A 192 17.31 0.00 9.14
CA GLU A 192 18.04 1.06 9.83
C GLU A 192 17.08 2.08 10.50
N TYR A 193 16.05 2.52 9.76
CA TYR A 193 15.07 3.48 10.25
C TYR A 193 13.91 2.86 11.05
N ASP A 194 13.95 1.55 11.28
CA ASP A 194 12.91 0.79 12.00
C ASP A 194 11.49 0.94 11.39
N VAL A 195 11.40 0.87 10.05
CA VAL A 195 10.16 1.07 9.28
C VAL A 195 9.66 -0.25 8.70
N PRO A 196 8.58 -0.83 9.26
CA PRO A 196 8.09 -2.15 8.87
C PRO A 196 7.49 -2.24 7.47
N TYR A 197 7.01 -1.15 6.89
CA TYR A 197 6.46 -1.13 5.53
C TYR A 197 6.62 0.24 4.88
N ASN A 198 6.58 0.27 3.55
CA ASN A 198 6.64 1.50 2.78
C ASN A 198 5.22 2.07 2.61
N ASN A 199 4.93 3.18 3.26
CA ASN A 199 3.64 3.88 3.20
C ASN A 199 3.58 5.00 2.14
N GLY A 200 4.46 4.98 1.16
CA GLY A 200 4.54 5.99 0.10
C GLY A 200 5.28 7.27 0.48
N TYR A 201 5.28 7.67 1.74
CA TYR A 201 6.02 8.87 2.20
C TYR A 201 7.54 8.66 2.16
N LEU A 202 8.01 7.43 2.34
CA LEU A 202 9.44 7.08 2.28
C LEU A 202 9.98 7.03 0.86
N ASN A 203 9.14 6.74 -0.15
CA ASN A 203 9.56 6.80 -1.55
C ASN A 203 10.05 8.19 -1.94
N ASN A 204 9.42 9.25 -1.41
CA ASN A 204 9.86 10.62 -1.67
C ASN A 204 11.13 11.00 -0.87
N ALA A 205 11.35 10.41 0.30
CA ALA A 205 12.55 10.64 1.10
C ALA A 205 13.76 9.79 0.63
N MET A 206 13.51 8.61 0.02
CA MET A 206 14.56 7.74 -0.52
C MET A 206 14.96 8.06 -1.98
N ASN A 207 14.11 8.78 -2.73
CA ASN A 207 14.40 9.24 -4.10
C ASN A 207 15.14 10.60 -4.14
N ILE A 208 15.63 11.11 -3.02
CA ILE A 208 16.41 12.35 -2.94
C ILE A 208 17.92 12.03 -2.91
N TYR A 209 18.36 11.06 -3.72
CA TYR A 209 19.78 10.93 -4.08
C TYR A 209 19.94 10.27 -5.44
#